data_17fcec78385a9e9836d148fd3ead314b
#
_entry.id   17fcec78385a9e9836d148fd3ead314b
#
_cell.length_a   1.000
_cell.length_b   1.000
_cell.length_c   1.000
_cell.angle_alpha   90.00
_cell.angle_beta   90.00
_cell.angle_gamma   90.00
#
_symmetry.space_group_name_H-M   'P 1'
#
loop_
_entity.id
_entity.type
_entity.pdbx_description
1 polymer ?
#
loop_
_entity_poly.entity_id
_entity_poly.type
_entity_poly.pdbx_seq_one_letter_code
_entity_poly.pdbx_strand_id
1 'polypeptide(L)'
;RENTMKIKLSNYIAKRLVELGISHGFSVTGGGAMHLNDGLGHQEGLTITYNHHEQACAMAAEAYARINNQIAVLCVTTGPGGTNAITGVLGAWLDSIPMFVISGQVRYDWTARYSRTGIRAMGDQEFDICKSIECMSKYSEMITEPMRIRYLVEKCAYLATHGRPGPVWLDIPL
;
A
#
# COMPACT_ATOMS: atom_id res chain seq x y z
N ARG A 1 32.81 -4.00 -14.61
CA ARG A 1 31.59 -3.16 -14.48
C ARG A 1 30.48 -4.11 -14.09
N GLU A 2 30.07 -4.09 -12.81
CA GLU A 2 28.89 -4.80 -12.36
C GLU A 2 27.69 -4.26 -13.13
N ASN A 3 27.04 -5.13 -13.87
CA ASN A 3 25.84 -4.81 -14.61
C ASN A 3 24.68 -4.75 -13.60
N THR A 4 24.55 -3.63 -12.90
CA THR A 4 23.46 -3.39 -11.95
C THR A 4 22.17 -3.27 -12.74
N MET A 5 21.40 -4.36 -12.82
CA MET A 5 20.06 -4.35 -13.42
C MET A 5 19.17 -3.37 -12.66
N LYS A 6 18.75 -2.29 -13.33
CA LYS A 6 17.75 -1.37 -12.79
C LYS A 6 16.38 -2.03 -12.88
N ILE A 7 15.67 -2.10 -11.78
CA ILE A 7 14.28 -2.57 -11.72
C ILE A 7 13.35 -1.39 -11.38
N LYS A 8 12.18 -1.35 -11.99
CA LYS A 8 11.13 -0.40 -11.64
C LYS A 8 10.66 -0.66 -10.20
N LEU A 9 10.51 0.39 -9.39
CA LEU A 9 10.18 0.25 -7.96
C LEU A 9 8.89 -0.55 -7.74
N SER A 10 7.84 -0.29 -8.52
CA SER A 10 6.58 -1.02 -8.44
C SER A 10 6.72 -2.52 -8.74
N ASN A 11 7.56 -2.88 -9.71
CA ASN A 11 7.84 -4.28 -10.03
C ASN A 11 8.64 -4.96 -8.91
N TYR A 12 9.57 -4.23 -8.30
CA TYR A 12 10.30 -4.73 -7.14
C TYR A 12 9.38 -4.99 -5.95
N ILE A 13 8.46 -4.06 -5.67
CA ILE A 13 7.45 -4.22 -4.60
C ILE A 13 6.63 -5.49 -4.87
N ALA A 14 6.07 -5.64 -6.07
CA ALA A 14 5.24 -6.78 -6.44
C ALA A 14 5.99 -8.12 -6.29
N LYS A 15 7.21 -8.18 -6.80
CA LYS A 15 8.10 -9.34 -6.64
C LYS A 15 8.35 -9.66 -5.17
N ARG A 16 8.66 -8.63 -4.36
CA ARG A 16 8.98 -8.83 -2.95
C ARG A 16 7.79 -9.30 -2.14
N LEU A 17 6.57 -8.84 -2.46
CA LEU A 17 5.33 -9.34 -1.83
C LEU A 17 5.17 -10.84 -2.05
N VAL A 18 5.37 -11.33 -3.28
CA VAL A 18 5.31 -12.77 -3.59
C VAL A 18 6.38 -13.55 -2.83
N GLU A 19 7.62 -13.07 -2.81
CA GLU A 19 8.72 -13.68 -2.05
C GLU A 19 8.43 -13.77 -0.54
N LEU A 20 7.58 -12.89 -0.01
CA LEU A 20 7.11 -12.90 1.39
C LEU A 20 5.84 -13.74 1.59
N GLY A 21 5.38 -14.45 0.56
CA GLY A 21 4.23 -15.35 0.63
C GLY A 21 2.87 -14.67 0.42
N ILE A 22 2.84 -13.42 -0.03
CA ILE A 22 1.59 -12.71 -0.35
C ILE A 22 1.22 -13.04 -1.80
N SER A 23 0.16 -13.82 -1.99
CA SER A 23 -0.27 -14.33 -3.29
C SER A 23 -1.56 -13.70 -3.82
N HIS A 24 -2.25 -12.91 -3.00
CA HIS A 24 -3.53 -12.29 -3.37
C HIS A 24 -3.59 -10.83 -2.99
N GLY A 25 -4.30 -10.06 -3.81
CA GLY A 25 -4.56 -8.66 -3.55
C GLY A 25 -5.88 -8.19 -4.13
N PHE A 26 -6.31 -7.02 -3.66
CA PHE A 26 -7.54 -6.36 -4.06
C PHE A 26 -7.23 -4.92 -4.42
N SER A 27 -7.85 -4.41 -5.49
CA SER A 27 -7.54 -3.07 -5.98
C SER A 27 -8.71 -2.40 -6.67
N VAL A 28 -8.69 -1.07 -6.65
CA VAL A 28 -9.34 -0.21 -7.64
C VAL A 28 -8.22 0.55 -8.34
N THR A 29 -8.25 0.58 -9.67
CA THR A 29 -7.23 1.28 -10.46
C THR A 29 -7.36 2.80 -10.31
N GLY A 30 -6.26 3.52 -10.45
CA GLY A 30 -6.26 4.98 -10.42
C GLY A 30 -4.93 5.59 -10.86
N GLY A 31 -4.95 6.86 -11.26
CA GLY A 31 -3.81 7.56 -11.84
C GLY A 31 -2.57 7.57 -10.95
N GLY A 32 -2.72 7.87 -9.65
CA GLY A 32 -1.60 7.85 -8.70
C GLY A 32 -1.06 6.46 -8.39
N ALA A 33 -1.81 5.40 -8.70
CA ALA A 33 -1.39 4.01 -8.51
C ALA A 33 -1.08 3.28 -9.83
N MET A 34 -1.02 3.98 -10.97
CA MET A 34 -0.88 3.33 -12.28
C MET A 34 0.31 2.39 -12.37
N HIS A 35 1.46 2.79 -11.83
CA HIS A 35 2.66 1.97 -11.83
C HIS A 35 2.58 0.80 -10.86
N LEU A 36 1.89 0.97 -9.73
CA LEU A 36 1.63 -0.11 -8.78
C LEU A 36 0.66 -1.13 -9.38
N ASN A 37 -0.45 -0.68 -9.97
CA ASN A 37 -1.41 -1.56 -10.62
C ASN A 37 -0.75 -2.37 -11.76
N ASP A 38 0.11 -1.74 -12.57
CA ASP A 38 0.88 -2.40 -13.62
C ASP A 38 1.83 -3.46 -13.02
N GLY A 39 2.64 -3.10 -12.04
CA GLY A 39 3.60 -4.00 -11.41
C GLY A 39 2.92 -5.18 -10.69
N LEU A 40 1.85 -4.93 -9.93
CA LEU A 40 1.12 -5.97 -9.21
C LEU A 40 0.35 -6.88 -10.17
N GLY A 41 -0.29 -6.31 -11.21
CA GLY A 41 -1.10 -7.06 -12.16
C GLY A 41 -0.31 -7.99 -13.09
N HIS A 42 0.97 -7.70 -13.34
CA HIS A 42 1.86 -8.52 -14.16
C HIS A 42 2.77 -9.46 -13.36
N GLN A 43 2.73 -9.39 -12.02
CA GLN A 43 3.60 -10.22 -11.20
C GLN A 43 3.12 -11.67 -11.15
N GLU A 44 3.95 -12.58 -11.66
CA GLU A 44 3.71 -14.02 -11.52
C GLU A 44 3.64 -14.42 -10.04
N GLY A 45 2.67 -15.26 -9.69
CA GLY A 45 2.43 -15.69 -8.31
C GLY A 45 1.59 -14.72 -7.47
N LEU A 46 1.14 -13.60 -8.05
CA LEU A 46 0.25 -12.64 -7.41
C LEU A 46 -1.06 -12.49 -8.21
N THR A 47 -2.18 -12.77 -7.60
CA THR A 47 -3.51 -12.58 -8.20
C THR A 47 -4.16 -11.33 -7.65
N ILE A 48 -4.52 -10.38 -8.52
CA ILE A 48 -5.22 -9.16 -8.13
C ILE A 48 -6.69 -9.22 -8.56
N THR A 49 -7.58 -9.06 -7.59
CA THR A 49 -9.01 -8.91 -7.84
C THR A 49 -9.38 -7.42 -7.84
N TYR A 50 -9.96 -6.95 -8.93
CA TYR A 50 -10.37 -5.56 -9.08
C TYR A 50 -11.85 -5.44 -8.72
N ASN A 51 -12.14 -4.54 -7.77
CA ASN A 51 -13.48 -4.22 -7.32
C ASN A 51 -13.88 -2.82 -7.83
N HIS A 52 -15.12 -2.39 -7.54
CA HIS A 52 -15.65 -1.09 -7.94
C HIS A 52 -15.57 -0.02 -6.84
N HIS A 53 -15.09 -0.39 -5.64
CA HIS A 53 -14.95 0.53 -4.51
C HIS A 53 -13.84 0.06 -3.56
N GLU A 54 -13.03 0.98 -3.06
CA GLU A 54 -11.86 0.67 -2.23
C GLU A 54 -12.26 0.10 -0.85
N GLN A 55 -13.38 0.52 -0.31
CA GLN A 55 -13.93 -0.08 0.91
C GLN A 55 -14.24 -1.58 0.72
N ALA A 56 -14.80 -1.96 -0.43
CA ALA A 56 -15.02 -3.36 -0.76
C ALA A 56 -13.70 -4.12 -0.91
N CYS A 57 -12.67 -3.50 -1.50
CA CYS A 57 -11.33 -4.08 -1.58
C CYS A 57 -10.74 -4.34 -0.19
N ALA A 58 -10.85 -3.36 0.72
CA ALA A 58 -10.34 -3.49 2.08
C ALA A 58 -11.05 -4.59 2.87
N MET A 59 -12.38 -4.65 2.78
CA MET A 59 -13.17 -5.71 3.41
C MET A 59 -12.87 -7.09 2.80
N ALA A 60 -12.63 -7.17 1.49
CA ALA A 60 -12.24 -8.41 0.84
C ALA A 60 -10.86 -8.89 1.28
N ALA A 61 -9.90 -7.97 1.42
CA ALA A 61 -8.56 -8.27 1.95
C ALA A 61 -8.62 -8.78 3.39
N GLU A 62 -9.44 -8.16 4.22
CA GLU A 62 -9.70 -8.60 5.58
C GLU A 62 -10.33 -10.01 5.62
N ALA A 63 -11.39 -10.23 4.84
CA ALA A 63 -12.06 -11.54 4.76
C ALA A 63 -11.10 -12.62 4.25
N TYR A 64 -10.28 -12.31 3.25
CA TYR A 64 -9.27 -13.22 2.75
C TYR A 64 -8.31 -13.66 3.88
N ALA A 65 -7.81 -12.70 4.65
CA ALA A 65 -6.89 -13.01 5.74
C ALA A 65 -7.54 -13.85 6.84
N ARG A 66 -8.81 -13.61 7.16
CA ARG A 66 -9.58 -14.40 8.13
C ARG A 66 -9.75 -15.86 7.71
N ILE A 67 -10.07 -16.09 6.44
CA ILE A 67 -10.40 -17.42 5.92
C ILE A 67 -9.13 -18.23 5.65
N ASN A 68 -8.11 -17.61 5.07
CA ASN A 68 -6.91 -18.30 4.60
C ASN A 68 -5.75 -18.25 5.60
N ASN A 69 -5.87 -17.45 6.66
CA ASN A 69 -4.78 -17.17 7.60
C ASN A 69 -3.51 -16.66 6.88
N GLN A 70 -3.72 -15.89 5.85
CA GLN A 70 -2.67 -15.30 5.00
C GLN A 70 -2.96 -13.82 4.78
N ILE A 71 -1.90 -13.02 4.77
CA ILE A 71 -2.04 -11.59 4.48
C ILE A 71 -2.40 -11.37 3.01
N ALA A 72 -3.30 -10.42 2.73
CA ALA A 72 -3.55 -9.92 1.38
C ALA A 72 -3.02 -8.51 1.22
N VAL A 73 -2.66 -8.14 -0.01
CA VAL A 73 -2.33 -6.75 -0.35
C VAL A 73 -3.60 -6.00 -0.77
N LEU A 74 -3.74 -4.79 -0.28
CA LEU A 74 -4.73 -3.81 -0.75
C LEU A 74 -3.99 -2.70 -1.48
N CYS A 75 -4.29 -2.48 -2.76
CA CYS A 75 -3.72 -1.38 -3.52
C CYS A 75 -4.79 -0.36 -3.89
N VAL A 76 -4.55 0.91 -3.52
CA VAL A 76 -5.46 2.03 -3.74
C VAL A 76 -4.72 3.22 -4.35
N THR A 77 -5.44 4.14 -4.95
CA THR A 77 -4.84 5.36 -5.52
C THR A 77 -4.77 6.50 -4.51
N THR A 78 -4.29 7.64 -4.96
CA THR A 78 -4.10 8.88 -4.21
C THR A 78 -5.41 9.42 -3.60
N GLY A 79 -5.31 10.07 -2.46
CA GLY A 79 -6.38 10.85 -1.85
C GLY A 79 -7.65 10.05 -1.57
N PRO A 80 -8.77 10.34 -2.30
CA PRO A 80 -10.04 9.65 -2.09
C PRO A 80 -9.97 8.13 -2.20
N GLY A 81 -9.07 7.57 -3.03
CA GLY A 81 -8.84 6.14 -3.09
C GLY A 81 -8.35 5.57 -1.76
N GLY A 82 -7.39 6.24 -1.14
CA GLY A 82 -6.92 5.87 0.20
C GLY A 82 -7.99 6.06 1.26
N THR A 83 -8.68 7.22 1.30
CA THR A 83 -9.69 7.49 2.33
C THR A 83 -10.91 6.58 2.23
N ASN A 84 -11.30 6.16 1.03
CA ASN A 84 -12.37 5.17 0.84
C ASN A 84 -12.05 3.81 1.48
N ALA A 85 -10.79 3.43 1.58
CA ALA A 85 -10.38 2.16 2.18
C ALA A 85 -10.43 2.17 3.72
N ILE A 86 -10.44 3.33 4.36
CA ILE A 86 -10.26 3.49 5.81
C ILE A 86 -11.24 2.63 6.62
N THR A 87 -12.51 2.56 6.22
CA THR A 87 -13.52 1.78 6.94
C THR A 87 -13.13 0.30 7.06
N GLY A 88 -12.68 -0.32 5.97
CA GLY A 88 -12.24 -1.71 6.00
C GLY A 88 -10.91 -1.90 6.74
N VAL A 89 -10.00 -0.92 6.64
CA VAL A 89 -8.73 -0.94 7.40
C VAL A 89 -8.99 -0.83 8.90
N LEU A 90 -9.95 0.01 9.32
CA LEU A 90 -10.37 0.10 10.72
C LEU A 90 -10.96 -1.23 11.21
N GLY A 91 -11.77 -1.91 10.41
CA GLY A 91 -12.28 -3.24 10.74
C GLY A 91 -11.15 -4.23 11.01
N ALA A 92 -10.19 -4.31 10.12
CA ALA A 92 -8.99 -5.14 10.29
C ALA A 92 -8.18 -4.77 11.55
N TRP A 93 -8.03 -3.47 11.84
CA TRP A 93 -7.35 -2.98 13.04
C TRP A 93 -8.02 -3.47 14.33
N LEU A 94 -9.34 -3.27 14.45
CA LEU A 94 -10.09 -3.61 15.65
C LEU A 94 -10.08 -5.13 15.92
N ASP A 95 -10.16 -5.93 14.88
CA ASP A 95 -10.21 -7.39 14.98
C ASP A 95 -8.83 -8.07 14.88
N SER A 96 -7.76 -7.26 14.83
CA SER A 96 -6.38 -7.77 14.77
C SER A 96 -6.09 -8.64 13.54
N ILE A 97 -6.60 -8.22 12.39
CA ILE A 97 -6.42 -8.89 11.10
C ILE A 97 -5.25 -8.26 10.35
N PRO A 98 -4.27 -9.05 9.91
CA PRO A 98 -3.14 -8.52 9.15
C PRO A 98 -3.59 -8.09 7.75
N MET A 99 -3.14 -6.91 7.32
CA MET A 99 -3.41 -6.37 5.98
C MET A 99 -2.22 -5.54 5.53
N PHE A 100 -1.79 -5.70 4.28
CA PHE A 100 -0.73 -4.89 3.68
C PHE A 100 -1.35 -3.89 2.72
N VAL A 101 -1.42 -2.62 3.11
CA VAL A 101 -1.97 -1.57 2.26
C VAL A 101 -0.85 -0.83 1.54
N ILE A 102 -1.04 -0.60 0.25
CA ILE A 102 -0.16 0.22 -0.58
C ILE A 102 -1.03 1.25 -1.28
N SER A 103 -0.74 2.52 -1.06
CA SER A 103 -1.39 3.60 -1.81
C SER A 103 -0.42 4.23 -2.80
N GLY A 104 -0.91 4.57 -3.98
CA GLY A 104 -0.20 5.47 -4.88
C GLY A 104 -0.36 6.92 -4.43
N GLN A 105 0.64 7.75 -4.75
CA GLN A 105 0.65 9.18 -4.45
C GLN A 105 1.08 9.96 -5.67
N VAL A 106 0.81 11.26 -5.70
CA VAL A 106 1.42 12.18 -6.67
C VAL A 106 2.95 12.15 -6.53
N ARG A 107 3.68 12.68 -7.51
CA ARG A 107 5.13 12.83 -7.39
C ARG A 107 5.49 13.50 -6.06
N TYR A 108 6.55 13.03 -5.42
CA TYR A 108 6.96 13.54 -4.11
C TYR A 108 7.18 15.07 -4.09
N ASP A 109 7.80 15.60 -5.14
CA ASP A 109 8.03 17.05 -5.28
C ASP A 109 6.75 17.87 -5.52
N TRP A 110 5.61 17.21 -5.74
CA TRP A 110 4.27 17.80 -5.85
C TRP A 110 3.41 17.57 -4.60
N THR A 111 4.04 17.22 -3.49
CA THR A 111 3.33 17.07 -2.21
C THR A 111 3.45 18.32 -1.34
N ALA A 112 2.42 18.62 -0.57
CA ALA A 112 2.45 19.68 0.44
C ALA A 112 3.56 19.41 1.48
N ARG A 113 3.85 18.14 1.76
CA ARG A 113 4.96 17.73 2.63
C ARG A 113 6.31 18.19 2.08
N TYR A 114 6.55 18.05 0.78
CA TYR A 114 7.78 18.50 0.13
C TYR A 114 7.89 20.04 0.13
N SER A 115 6.78 20.74 -0.13
CA SER A 115 6.76 22.20 -0.24
C SER A 115 7.18 22.92 1.06
N ARG A 116 6.91 22.31 2.22
CA ARG A 116 7.17 22.88 3.57
C ARG A 116 6.53 24.27 3.80
N THR A 117 5.54 24.64 3.00
CA THR A 117 4.92 25.98 3.07
C THR A 117 3.62 26.01 3.86
N GLY A 118 3.18 24.85 4.39
CA GLY A 118 1.92 24.75 5.15
C GLY A 118 0.66 24.78 4.29
N ILE A 119 0.78 24.70 2.96
CA ILE A 119 -0.38 24.57 2.06
C ILE A 119 -1.12 23.27 2.32
N ARG A 120 -2.42 23.26 2.02
CA ARG A 120 -3.29 22.10 2.27
C ARG A 120 -3.00 20.94 1.31
N ALA A 121 -2.83 21.22 0.02
CA ALA A 121 -2.51 20.29 -1.03
C ALA A 121 -1.79 21.02 -2.17
N MET A 122 -0.97 20.33 -2.94
CA MET A 122 -0.22 20.86 -4.08
C MET A 122 -0.52 20.06 -5.36
N GLY A 123 -0.44 18.75 -5.29
CA GLY A 123 -0.76 17.85 -6.41
C GLY A 123 -2.26 17.54 -6.49
N ASP A 124 -2.67 16.96 -7.62
CA ASP A 124 -4.06 16.59 -7.87
C ASP A 124 -4.50 15.49 -6.89
N GLN A 125 -5.55 15.78 -6.10
CA GLN A 125 -6.09 14.88 -5.07
C GLN A 125 -5.05 14.44 -4.02
N GLU A 126 -3.93 15.16 -3.90
CA GLU A 126 -2.91 14.88 -2.90
C GLU A 126 -3.50 14.91 -1.48
N PHE A 127 -3.16 13.90 -0.71
CA PHE A 127 -3.56 13.81 0.68
C PHE A 127 -2.52 13.02 1.48
N ASP A 128 -2.13 13.51 2.66
CA ASP A 128 -1.22 12.80 3.55
C ASP A 128 -1.96 11.69 4.31
N ILE A 129 -2.19 10.58 3.61
CA ILE A 129 -2.96 9.45 4.14
C ILE A 129 -2.29 8.85 5.39
N CYS A 130 -0.96 8.86 5.47
CA CYS A 130 -0.23 8.26 6.59
C CYS A 130 -0.62 8.89 7.93
N LYS A 131 -0.85 10.21 7.97
CA LYS A 131 -1.34 10.89 9.18
C LYS A 131 -2.74 10.46 9.59
N SER A 132 -3.60 10.20 8.61
CA SER A 132 -5.00 9.85 8.88
C SER A 132 -5.17 8.45 9.42
N ILE A 133 -4.24 7.53 9.08
CA ILE A 133 -4.32 6.13 9.47
C ILE A 133 -3.34 5.75 10.59
N GLU A 134 -2.63 6.72 11.14
CA GLU A 134 -1.64 6.47 12.19
C GLU A 134 -2.25 5.75 13.40
N CYS A 135 -3.48 6.13 13.80
CA CYS A 135 -4.16 5.54 14.95
C CYS A 135 -4.78 4.15 14.68
N MET A 136 -4.79 3.68 13.43
CA MET A 136 -5.40 2.41 13.02
C MET A 136 -4.47 1.55 12.16
N SER A 137 -3.17 1.76 12.28
CA SER A 137 -2.16 0.94 11.63
C SER A 137 -0.99 0.66 12.56
N LYS A 138 -0.35 -0.48 12.38
CA LYS A 138 0.86 -0.82 13.14
C LYS A 138 2.09 -0.05 12.65
N TYR A 139 2.04 0.36 11.40
CA TYR A 139 3.07 1.17 10.76
C TYR A 139 2.51 1.83 9.51
N SER A 140 2.87 3.09 9.30
CA SER A 140 2.59 3.81 8.06
C SER A 140 3.73 4.73 7.70
N GLU A 141 4.13 4.75 6.43
CA GLU A 141 5.18 5.64 5.92
C GLU A 141 4.95 6.00 4.45
N MET A 142 5.14 7.29 4.11
CA MET A 142 5.32 7.72 2.72
C MET A 142 6.78 7.50 2.34
N ILE A 143 7.02 6.79 1.24
CA ILE A 143 8.37 6.48 0.78
C ILE A 143 8.96 7.70 0.07
N THR A 144 10.01 8.26 0.64
CA THR A 144 10.75 9.40 0.07
C THR A 144 12.11 8.99 -0.50
N GLU A 145 12.62 7.81 -0.11
CA GLU A 145 13.89 7.24 -0.53
C GLU A 145 13.69 5.85 -1.15
N PRO A 146 13.72 5.72 -2.49
CA PRO A 146 13.45 4.44 -3.17
C PRO A 146 14.34 3.29 -2.72
N MET A 147 15.58 3.57 -2.32
CA MET A 147 16.53 2.53 -1.87
C MET A 147 16.12 1.86 -0.55
N ARG A 148 15.23 2.47 0.23
CA ARG A 148 14.70 1.90 1.47
C ARG A 148 13.57 0.90 1.25
N ILE A 149 13.09 0.75 0.01
CA ILE A 149 11.88 -0.03 -0.27
C ILE A 149 11.95 -1.47 0.23
N ARG A 150 13.08 -2.14 0.10
CA ARG A 150 13.26 -3.50 0.59
C ARG A 150 13.01 -3.57 2.10
N TYR A 151 13.70 -2.73 2.85
CA TYR A 151 13.54 -2.66 4.30
C TYR A 151 12.10 -2.36 4.71
N LEU A 152 11.43 -1.42 4.04
CA LEU A 152 10.07 -1.00 4.38
C LEU A 152 9.05 -2.09 4.09
N VAL A 153 9.17 -2.79 2.96
CA VAL A 153 8.27 -3.92 2.63
C VAL A 153 8.45 -5.07 3.62
N GLU A 154 9.70 -5.45 3.93
CA GLU A 154 10.00 -6.51 4.90
C GLU A 154 9.52 -6.13 6.31
N LYS A 155 9.76 -4.90 6.75
CA LYS A 155 9.29 -4.37 8.03
C LYS A 155 7.77 -4.39 8.13
N CYS A 156 7.07 -3.95 7.10
CA CYS A 156 5.62 -3.96 7.05
C CYS A 156 5.05 -5.38 7.14
N ALA A 157 5.56 -6.32 6.34
CA ALA A 157 5.13 -7.71 6.37
C ALA A 157 5.37 -8.35 7.75
N TYR A 158 6.51 -8.08 8.36
CA TYR A 158 6.83 -8.55 9.71
C TYR A 158 5.86 -7.96 10.73
N LEU A 159 5.70 -6.64 10.77
CA LEU A 159 4.84 -5.97 11.76
C LEU A 159 3.38 -6.35 11.60
N ALA A 160 2.88 -6.55 10.37
CA ALA A 160 1.49 -6.93 10.14
C ALA A 160 1.10 -8.24 10.84
N THR A 161 2.06 -9.18 10.96
CA THR A 161 1.79 -10.54 11.43
C THR A 161 2.37 -10.86 12.81
N HIS A 162 3.30 -10.07 13.34
CA HIS A 162 3.97 -10.34 14.60
C HIS A 162 3.40 -9.53 15.77
N GLY A 163 3.37 -10.15 16.94
CA GLY A 163 2.66 -9.62 18.10
C GLY A 163 1.15 -9.64 17.87
N ARG A 164 0.44 -8.58 18.25
CA ARG A 164 -0.97 -8.42 17.86
C ARG A 164 -1.02 -8.04 16.37
N PRO A 165 -1.58 -8.89 15.48
CA PRO A 165 -1.65 -8.58 14.06
C PRO A 165 -2.45 -7.32 13.77
N GLY A 166 -2.24 -6.75 12.59
CA GLY A 166 -2.99 -5.57 12.16
C GLY A 166 -2.49 -4.98 10.85
N PRO A 167 -3.18 -3.96 10.33
CA PRO A 167 -2.84 -3.29 9.09
C PRO A 167 -1.49 -2.58 9.16
N VAL A 168 -0.81 -2.55 8.02
CA VAL A 168 0.34 -1.68 7.73
C VAL A 168 0.08 -0.94 6.43
N TRP A 169 0.72 0.23 6.25
CA TRP A 169 0.47 1.08 5.08
C TRP A 169 1.75 1.72 4.54
N LEU A 170 2.01 1.55 3.25
CA LEU A 170 3.05 2.28 2.53
C LEU A 170 2.42 3.18 1.47
N ASP A 171 2.74 4.47 1.50
CA ASP A 171 2.31 5.46 0.52
C ASP A 171 3.46 5.72 -0.47
N ILE A 172 3.22 5.47 -1.75
CA ILE A 172 4.25 5.39 -2.78
C ILE A 172 4.08 6.54 -3.78
N PRO A 173 4.89 7.60 -3.69
CA PRO A 173 4.93 8.63 -4.72
C PRO A 173 5.36 8.09 -6.09
N LEU A 174 4.80 8.71 -7.17
CA LEU A 174 5.16 8.44 -8.56
C LEU A 174 6.62 8.84 -8.87
#